data_7ecf5377b0ba35b29f794b2b17b3590d
#
_entry.id   7ecf5377b0ba35b29f794b2b17b3590d
#
_cell.length_a   1.000
_cell.length_b   1.000
_cell.length_c   1.000
_cell.angle_alpha   90.00
_cell.angle_beta   90.00
_cell.angle_gamma   90.00
#
_symmetry.space_group_name_H-M   'P 1'
#
loop_
_entity.id
_entity.type
_entity.pdbx_description
1 polymer ?
#
loop_
_entity_poly.entity_id
_entity_poly.type
_entity_poly.pdbx_seq_one_letter_code
_entity_poly.pdbx_strand_id
1 'polypeptide(L)'
;GTEGGDGGPLRGDTLVRSYINRLRSVTTTPISNYKDDPIYLSNFGVMTELDGSLSIDTLKFSDYFKSNPSDFAALTKNRVTSGNALIQATGTGSLYKAGTYDLSLTSSDNRQSFTAATLDGAAMVLENGTFKGDSTNTLGINIVAASGAPDTRIFIGNSLISSLREFSKSVLTPGNAIDNKISTYSDE
;
A
#
# COMPACT_ATOMS: atom_id res chain seq x y z
N GLY A 1 37.70 12.23 -32.18
CA GLY A 1 37.51 12.70 -30.83
C GLY A 1 36.14 12.33 -30.35
N THR A 2 36.03 11.30 -29.48
CA THR A 2 34.81 10.94 -28.80
C THR A 2 34.63 11.91 -27.64
N GLU A 3 33.75 12.87 -27.78
CA GLU A 3 33.26 13.64 -26.64
C GLU A 3 32.52 12.70 -25.67
N GLY A 4 33.24 12.25 -24.66
CA GLY A 4 32.62 11.63 -23.48
C GLY A 4 31.81 12.69 -22.79
N GLY A 5 30.47 12.64 -22.92
CA GLY A 5 29.57 13.54 -22.22
C GLY A 5 29.92 13.60 -20.75
N ASP A 6 30.39 14.75 -20.29
CA ASP A 6 30.71 15.03 -18.92
C ASP A 6 29.39 14.95 -18.12
N GLY A 7 29.17 13.85 -17.45
CA GLY A 7 28.01 13.68 -16.61
C GLY A 7 28.19 14.61 -15.43
N GLY A 8 27.26 15.54 -15.25
CA GLY A 8 27.28 16.58 -14.23
C GLY A 8 27.61 16.07 -12.80
N PRO A 9 27.76 16.97 -11.82
CA PRO A 9 28.31 16.72 -10.48
C PRO A 9 27.59 15.62 -9.71
N LEU A 10 26.36 15.22 -10.10
CA LEU A 10 25.60 14.13 -9.48
C LEU A 10 25.86 12.76 -10.11
N ARG A 11 26.73 12.68 -11.13
CA ARG A 11 27.11 11.40 -11.75
C ARG A 11 27.92 10.56 -10.76
N GLY A 12 27.33 9.44 -10.33
CA GLY A 12 27.94 8.56 -9.35
C GLY A 12 27.52 8.81 -7.92
N ASP A 13 26.67 9.81 -7.67
CA ASP A 13 26.11 10.05 -6.35
C ASP A 13 25.28 8.86 -5.86
N THR A 14 25.59 8.37 -4.66
CA THR A 14 24.93 7.20 -4.08
C THR A 14 23.47 7.45 -3.78
N LEU A 15 23.06 8.69 -3.45
CA LEU A 15 21.66 9.04 -3.23
C LEU A 15 20.87 8.99 -4.54
N VAL A 16 21.39 9.63 -5.59
CA VAL A 16 20.75 9.62 -6.92
C VAL A 16 20.59 8.18 -7.41
N ARG A 17 21.63 7.37 -7.26
CA ARG A 17 21.55 5.93 -7.60
C ARG A 17 20.51 5.19 -6.78
N SER A 18 20.40 5.45 -5.48
CA SER A 18 19.40 4.82 -4.61
C SER A 18 17.98 5.17 -5.04
N TYR A 19 17.73 6.41 -5.43
CA TYR A 19 16.43 6.85 -5.94
C TYR A 19 16.08 6.22 -7.29
N ILE A 20 17.02 6.20 -8.22
CA ILE A 20 16.81 5.54 -9.52
C ILE A 20 16.51 4.05 -9.31
N ASN A 21 17.26 3.38 -8.45
CA ASN A 21 17.03 1.96 -8.16
C ASN A 21 15.67 1.74 -7.49
N ARG A 22 15.24 2.63 -6.60
CA ARG A 22 13.92 2.54 -5.96
C ARG A 22 12.78 2.77 -6.95
N LEU A 23 12.91 3.73 -7.87
CA LEU A 23 11.94 3.91 -8.95
C LEU A 23 11.87 2.69 -9.87
N ARG A 24 13.01 2.11 -10.22
CA ARG A 24 13.07 0.87 -11.02
C ARG A 24 12.43 -0.32 -10.30
N SER A 25 12.56 -0.39 -8.97
CA SER A 25 11.96 -1.48 -8.19
C SER A 25 10.43 -1.43 -8.11
N VAL A 26 9.79 -0.32 -8.51
CA VAL A 26 8.32 -0.16 -8.45
C VAL A 26 7.59 -1.26 -9.24
N THR A 27 8.15 -1.71 -10.37
CA THR A 27 7.55 -2.80 -11.16
C THR A 27 7.69 -4.18 -10.55
N THR A 28 8.68 -4.37 -9.68
CA THR A 28 8.99 -5.64 -9.01
C THR A 28 8.53 -5.68 -7.56
N THR A 29 8.26 -4.52 -6.96
CA THR A 29 7.75 -4.43 -5.59
C THR A 29 6.26 -4.70 -5.56
N PRO A 30 5.78 -5.61 -4.70
CA PRO A 30 4.35 -5.86 -4.58
C PRO A 30 3.60 -4.67 -3.98
N ILE A 31 2.40 -4.42 -4.49
CA ILE A 31 1.40 -3.57 -3.85
C ILE A 31 0.68 -4.45 -2.83
N SER A 32 1.05 -4.31 -1.56
CA SER A 32 0.66 -5.21 -0.49
C SER A 32 -0.62 -4.77 0.22
N ASN A 33 -1.18 -5.68 1.03
CA ASN A 33 -2.30 -5.42 1.93
C ASN A 33 -3.62 -5.04 1.24
N TYR A 34 -3.87 -5.56 0.03
CA TYR A 34 -5.16 -5.47 -0.64
C TYR A 34 -5.95 -6.78 -0.58
N LYS A 35 -5.24 -7.89 -0.52
CA LYS A 35 -5.73 -9.26 -0.41
C LYS A 35 -4.57 -10.16 0.04
N ASP A 36 -4.83 -11.45 0.22
CA ASP A 36 -3.80 -12.43 0.58
C ASP A 36 -2.66 -12.50 -0.45
N ASP A 37 -3.02 -12.53 -1.72
CA ASP A 37 -2.03 -12.56 -2.80
C ASP A 37 -1.52 -11.15 -3.11
N PRO A 38 -0.19 -10.97 -3.21
CA PRO A 38 0.37 -9.69 -3.57
C PRO A 38 0.03 -9.31 -5.01
N ILE A 39 -0.20 -8.01 -5.25
CA ILE A 39 -0.48 -7.44 -6.57
C ILE A 39 0.80 -6.81 -7.10
N TYR A 40 1.21 -7.16 -8.33
CA TYR A 40 2.38 -6.58 -9.00
C TYR A 40 1.95 -5.75 -10.21
N LEU A 41 2.75 -4.75 -10.57
CA LEU A 41 2.54 -4.02 -11.82
C LEU A 41 2.62 -4.92 -13.06
N SER A 42 3.41 -5.98 -12.99
CA SER A 42 3.47 -6.99 -14.06
C SER A 42 2.15 -7.76 -14.26
N ASN A 43 1.29 -7.83 -13.25
CA ASN A 43 -0.07 -8.39 -13.41
C ASN A 43 -0.90 -7.53 -14.37
N PHE A 44 -0.71 -6.20 -14.33
CA PHE A 44 -1.35 -5.24 -15.23
C PHE A 44 -0.63 -5.10 -16.58
N GLY A 45 0.30 -5.99 -16.90
CA GLY A 45 1.06 -5.93 -18.15
C GLY A 45 2.16 -4.87 -18.20
N VAL A 46 2.46 -4.19 -17.07
CA VAL A 46 3.56 -3.23 -17.00
C VAL A 46 4.88 -3.96 -16.81
N MET A 47 5.84 -3.70 -17.66
CA MET A 47 7.18 -4.33 -17.65
C MET A 47 8.27 -3.26 -17.69
N THR A 48 9.44 -3.60 -17.15
CA THR A 48 10.65 -2.79 -17.29
C THR A 48 11.51 -3.38 -18.40
N GLU A 49 11.84 -2.55 -19.38
CA GLU A 49 12.71 -2.91 -20.50
C GLU A 49 14.20 -2.88 -20.07
N LEU A 50 15.06 -3.43 -20.93
CA LEU A 50 16.50 -3.49 -20.66
C LEU A 50 17.15 -2.12 -20.50
N ASP A 51 16.63 -1.10 -21.16
CA ASP A 51 17.08 0.30 -21.04
C ASP A 51 16.54 1.02 -19.81
N GLY A 52 15.66 0.36 -19.04
CA GLY A 52 15.01 0.90 -17.84
C GLY A 52 13.72 1.68 -18.12
N SER A 53 13.26 1.75 -19.37
CA SER A 53 11.94 2.30 -19.70
C SER A 53 10.82 1.35 -19.28
N LEU A 54 9.59 1.86 -19.19
CA LEU A 54 8.40 1.05 -18.91
C LEU A 54 7.62 0.84 -20.20
N SER A 55 7.15 -0.38 -20.40
CA SER A 55 6.24 -0.75 -21.47
C SER A 55 4.94 -1.35 -20.90
N ILE A 56 3.88 -1.34 -21.70
CA ILE A 56 2.58 -1.93 -21.33
C ILE A 56 2.18 -2.94 -22.41
N ASP A 57 2.03 -4.19 -22.00
CA ASP A 57 1.36 -5.22 -22.77
C ASP A 57 -0.16 -5.00 -22.67
N THR A 58 -0.76 -4.44 -23.72
CA THR A 58 -2.19 -4.06 -23.75
C THR A 58 -3.12 -5.26 -23.73
N LEU A 59 -2.70 -6.42 -24.26
CA LEU A 59 -3.50 -7.65 -24.21
C LEU A 59 -3.55 -8.18 -22.78
N LYS A 60 -2.40 -8.31 -22.14
CA LYS A 60 -2.30 -8.72 -20.74
C LYS A 60 -3.06 -7.76 -19.83
N PHE A 61 -2.95 -6.45 -20.06
CA PHE A 61 -3.71 -5.45 -19.34
C PHE A 61 -5.22 -5.68 -19.44
N SER A 62 -5.73 -5.86 -20.68
CA SER A 62 -7.16 -6.07 -20.93
C SER A 62 -7.68 -7.36 -20.27
N ASP A 63 -6.93 -8.44 -20.37
CA ASP A 63 -7.32 -9.74 -19.81
C ASP A 63 -7.29 -9.74 -18.29
N TYR A 64 -6.29 -9.11 -17.69
CA TYR A 64 -6.22 -8.96 -16.23
C TYR A 64 -7.35 -8.06 -15.71
N PHE A 65 -7.68 -6.97 -16.43
CA PHE A 65 -8.79 -6.09 -16.07
C PHE A 65 -10.13 -6.81 -16.07
N LYS A 66 -10.40 -7.65 -17.08
CA LYS A 66 -11.62 -8.44 -17.15
C LYS A 66 -11.76 -9.43 -15.99
N SER A 67 -10.66 -10.05 -15.60
CA SER A 67 -10.63 -11.09 -14.57
C SER A 67 -10.53 -10.54 -13.13
N ASN A 68 -9.88 -9.39 -12.94
CA ASN A 68 -9.57 -8.81 -11.63
C ASN A 68 -9.83 -7.29 -11.59
N PRO A 69 -11.04 -6.82 -11.89
CA PRO A 69 -11.31 -5.38 -11.99
C PRO A 69 -11.10 -4.64 -10.65
N SER A 70 -11.31 -5.33 -9.51
CA SER A 70 -11.12 -4.76 -8.18
C SER A 70 -9.64 -4.45 -7.85
N ASP A 71 -8.69 -5.14 -8.47
CA ASP A 71 -7.27 -4.97 -8.20
C ASP A 71 -6.73 -3.63 -8.73
N PHE A 72 -7.42 -3.01 -9.70
CA PHE A 72 -7.08 -1.68 -10.19
C PHE A 72 -7.18 -0.59 -9.12
N ALA A 73 -7.99 -0.81 -8.07
CA ALA A 73 -8.00 0.09 -6.93
C ALA A 73 -6.63 0.19 -6.25
N ALA A 74 -5.83 -0.89 -6.27
CA ALA A 74 -4.48 -0.90 -5.72
C ALA A 74 -3.53 0.10 -6.40
N LEU A 75 -3.80 0.51 -7.62
CA LEU A 75 -3.00 1.54 -8.29
C LEU A 75 -3.30 2.94 -7.77
N THR A 76 -4.55 3.25 -7.43
CA THR A 76 -5.02 4.63 -7.26
C THR A 76 -5.66 4.96 -5.92
N LYS A 77 -6.22 3.97 -5.20
CA LYS A 77 -7.01 4.20 -3.98
C LYS A 77 -6.51 3.36 -2.81
N ASN A 78 -6.29 4.01 -1.68
CA ASN A 78 -6.16 3.29 -0.41
C ASN A 78 -7.49 2.62 -0.08
N ARG A 79 -7.44 1.41 0.46
CA ARG A 79 -8.66 0.62 0.71
C ARG A 79 -8.53 -0.19 1.99
N VAL A 80 -9.63 -0.28 2.72
CA VAL A 80 -9.82 -1.23 3.82
C VAL A 80 -10.80 -2.30 3.33
N THR A 81 -10.42 -3.57 3.43
CA THR A 81 -11.24 -4.71 2.99
C THR A 81 -11.12 -5.87 3.95
N SER A 82 -12.08 -6.75 3.90
CA SER A 82 -12.08 -8.02 4.64
C SER A 82 -11.75 -9.20 3.71
N GLY A 83 -11.09 -10.21 4.25
CA GLY A 83 -10.92 -11.50 3.59
C GLY A 83 -12.18 -12.36 3.53
N ASN A 84 -13.30 -11.91 4.11
CA ASN A 84 -14.57 -12.65 4.12
C ASN A 84 -15.75 -11.75 3.76
N ALA A 85 -16.64 -12.25 2.90
CA ALA A 85 -17.79 -11.50 2.40
C ALA A 85 -18.85 -11.17 3.47
N LEU A 86 -18.90 -11.92 4.58
CA LEU A 86 -19.81 -11.66 5.72
C LEU A 86 -19.30 -10.54 6.62
N ILE A 87 -18.14 -9.98 6.35
CA ILE A 87 -17.52 -8.91 7.14
C ILE A 87 -17.31 -7.70 6.23
N GLN A 88 -17.93 -6.59 6.60
CA GLN A 88 -17.73 -5.30 5.96
C GLN A 88 -16.70 -4.51 6.76
N ALA A 89 -15.61 -4.12 6.10
CA ALA A 89 -14.55 -3.32 6.70
C ALA A 89 -14.41 -2.01 5.95
N THR A 90 -14.37 -0.90 6.69
CA THR A 90 -14.21 0.44 6.14
C THR A 90 -13.22 1.24 6.98
N GLY A 91 -12.56 2.22 6.37
CA GLY A 91 -11.66 3.14 7.05
C GLY A 91 -12.13 4.58 6.89
N THR A 92 -12.10 5.33 7.96
CA THR A 92 -12.42 6.77 8.00
C THR A 92 -11.21 7.56 8.45
N GLY A 93 -10.83 8.58 7.68
CA GLY A 93 -9.64 9.38 7.98
C GLY A 93 -8.34 8.73 7.48
N SER A 94 -7.22 9.11 8.09
CA SER A 94 -5.86 8.66 7.74
C SER A 94 -5.05 8.21 8.97
N LEU A 95 -5.74 7.84 10.04
CA LEU A 95 -5.11 7.52 11.32
C LEU A 95 -4.69 6.05 11.45
N TYR A 96 -5.22 5.19 10.58
CA TYR A 96 -4.85 3.78 10.54
C TYR A 96 -3.56 3.56 9.73
N LYS A 97 -2.85 2.51 10.06
CA LYS A 97 -1.61 2.12 9.39
C LYS A 97 -1.88 1.02 8.36
N ALA A 98 -1.25 1.12 7.18
CA ALA A 98 -1.32 0.05 6.19
C ALA A 98 -0.72 -1.25 6.75
N GLY A 99 -1.39 -2.37 6.46
CA GLY A 99 -1.01 -3.68 6.98
C GLY A 99 -2.11 -4.71 6.77
N THR A 100 -1.81 -5.94 7.15
CA THR A 100 -2.78 -7.03 7.27
C THR A 100 -2.95 -7.34 8.73
N TYR A 101 -4.19 -7.36 9.21
CA TYR A 101 -4.55 -7.48 10.62
C TYR A 101 -5.46 -8.67 10.84
N ASP A 102 -5.20 -9.47 11.86
CA ASP A 102 -6.04 -10.60 12.24
C ASP A 102 -7.26 -10.11 13.03
N LEU A 103 -8.46 -10.34 12.49
CA LEU A 103 -9.74 -10.06 13.15
C LEU A 103 -10.22 -11.32 13.87
N SER A 104 -10.41 -11.21 15.17
CA SER A 104 -11.07 -12.23 15.99
C SER A 104 -12.40 -11.71 16.54
N LEU A 105 -13.46 -12.50 16.42
CA LEU A 105 -14.82 -12.15 16.80
C LEU A 105 -15.28 -13.05 17.95
N THR A 106 -15.77 -12.46 19.03
CA THR A 106 -16.33 -13.18 20.18
C THR A 106 -17.86 -13.27 20.08
N SER A 107 -18.38 -14.48 20.20
CA SER A 107 -19.80 -14.80 20.17
C SER A 107 -20.16 -15.77 21.27
N SER A 108 -21.34 -15.65 21.85
CA SER A 108 -21.91 -16.60 22.83
C SER A 108 -23.11 -17.39 22.29
N ASP A 109 -23.52 -17.13 21.04
CA ASP A 109 -24.75 -17.67 20.42
C ASP A 109 -24.50 -18.38 19.09
N ASN A 110 -23.40 -19.13 19.01
CA ASN A 110 -22.98 -19.86 17.81
C ASN A 110 -22.81 -18.93 16.59
N ARG A 111 -22.18 -17.76 16.79
CA ARG A 111 -21.87 -16.74 15.77
C ARG A 111 -23.11 -16.07 15.13
N GLN A 112 -24.25 -16.12 15.77
CA GLN A 112 -25.43 -15.39 15.31
C GLN A 112 -25.29 -13.88 15.56
N SER A 113 -24.65 -13.53 16.69
CA SER A 113 -24.27 -12.15 17.00
C SER A 113 -22.86 -12.10 17.61
N PHE A 114 -22.26 -10.94 17.64
CA PHE A 114 -20.93 -10.73 18.18
C PHE A 114 -20.94 -9.65 19.26
N THR A 115 -20.32 -9.97 20.40
CA THR A 115 -20.30 -9.09 21.59
C THR A 115 -18.97 -8.38 21.76
N ALA A 116 -17.90 -8.89 21.17
CA ALA A 116 -16.57 -8.28 21.17
C ALA A 116 -15.79 -8.63 19.89
N ALA A 117 -14.81 -7.82 19.57
CA ALA A 117 -13.84 -8.07 18.52
C ALA A 117 -12.46 -7.59 18.93
N THR A 118 -11.44 -8.23 18.39
CA THR A 118 -10.05 -7.75 18.46
C THR A 118 -9.46 -7.67 17.07
N LEU A 119 -8.57 -6.70 16.85
CA LEU A 119 -7.80 -6.55 15.63
C LEU A 119 -6.31 -6.59 16.00
N ASP A 120 -5.58 -7.64 15.58
CA ASP A 120 -4.24 -8.00 16.08
C ASP A 120 -4.16 -8.04 17.61
N GLY A 121 -5.18 -8.61 18.26
CA GLY A 121 -5.27 -8.70 19.71
C GLY A 121 -5.68 -7.41 20.42
N ALA A 122 -5.69 -6.26 19.74
CA ALA A 122 -6.19 -5.00 20.31
C ALA A 122 -7.72 -5.00 20.31
N ALA A 123 -8.34 -4.72 21.48
CA ALA A 123 -9.79 -4.67 21.61
C ALA A 123 -10.39 -3.56 20.73
N MET A 124 -11.54 -3.85 20.15
CA MET A 124 -12.35 -2.88 19.41
C MET A 124 -13.55 -2.44 20.27
N VAL A 125 -13.98 -1.20 20.08
CA VAL A 125 -15.16 -0.67 20.76
C VAL A 125 -16.42 -0.98 19.95
N LEU A 126 -17.40 -1.64 20.57
CA LEU A 126 -18.69 -1.93 19.93
C LEU A 126 -19.66 -0.77 20.14
N GLU A 127 -20.05 -0.12 19.05
CA GLU A 127 -21.06 0.93 19.04
C GLU A 127 -22.07 0.71 17.93
N ASN A 128 -23.35 0.62 18.29
CA ASN A 128 -24.47 0.46 17.33
C ASN A 128 -24.25 -0.66 16.30
N GLY A 129 -23.73 -1.83 16.73
CA GLY A 129 -23.46 -2.96 15.85
C GLY A 129 -22.20 -2.85 15.00
N THR A 130 -21.39 -1.82 15.20
CA THR A 130 -20.12 -1.60 14.52
C THR A 130 -18.98 -1.71 15.51
N PHE A 131 -17.97 -2.49 15.21
CA PHE A 131 -16.72 -2.54 15.94
C PHE A 131 -15.78 -1.46 15.39
N LYS A 132 -15.35 -0.55 16.27
CA LYS A 132 -14.47 0.57 15.95
C LYS A 132 -13.06 0.31 16.49
N GLY A 133 -12.05 0.48 15.66
CA GLY A 133 -10.66 0.37 16.08
C GLY A 133 -10.28 1.53 17.01
N ASP A 134 -9.63 1.18 18.12
CA ASP A 134 -9.24 2.12 19.21
C ASP A 134 -7.71 2.10 19.48
N SER A 135 -6.95 1.33 18.71
CA SER A 135 -5.49 1.31 18.82
C SER A 135 -4.83 2.30 17.85
N THR A 136 -3.59 2.68 18.15
CA THR A 136 -2.81 3.64 17.34
C THR A 136 -2.72 3.25 15.84
N ASN A 137 -2.75 1.93 15.53
CA ASN A 137 -2.63 1.45 14.16
C ASN A 137 -3.98 1.24 13.46
N THR A 138 -5.08 1.20 14.22
CA THR A 138 -6.42 0.83 13.74
C THR A 138 -7.47 1.91 13.95
N LEU A 139 -7.09 3.04 14.54
CA LEU A 139 -8.00 4.15 14.78
C LEU A 139 -8.65 4.64 13.49
N GLY A 140 -9.98 4.64 13.44
CA GLY A 140 -10.75 4.96 12.25
C GLY A 140 -11.16 3.75 11.39
N ILE A 141 -10.76 2.53 11.76
CA ILE A 141 -11.28 1.30 11.15
C ILE A 141 -12.63 0.95 11.76
N ASN A 142 -13.60 0.64 10.90
CA ASN A 142 -14.94 0.24 11.30
C ASN A 142 -15.25 -1.13 10.68
N ILE A 143 -15.77 -2.05 11.49
CA ILE A 143 -16.08 -3.42 11.08
C ILE A 143 -17.52 -3.75 11.47
N VAL A 144 -18.27 -4.27 10.51
CA VAL A 144 -19.60 -4.85 10.71
C VAL A 144 -19.54 -6.32 10.31
N ALA A 145 -19.88 -7.21 11.24
CA ALA A 145 -19.91 -8.64 11.01
C ALA A 145 -21.35 -9.13 10.93
N ALA A 146 -21.70 -9.81 9.84
CA ALA A 146 -22.99 -10.49 9.69
C ALA A 146 -23.00 -11.81 10.46
N SER A 147 -24.19 -12.34 10.74
CA SER A 147 -24.36 -13.67 11.36
C SER A 147 -23.59 -14.74 10.58
N GLY A 148 -22.90 -15.61 11.29
CA GLY A 148 -22.07 -16.67 10.72
C GLY A 148 -20.66 -16.22 10.28
N ALA A 149 -20.32 -14.94 10.44
CA ALA A 149 -19.00 -14.42 10.02
C ALA A 149 -17.87 -15.15 10.78
N PRO A 150 -16.86 -15.70 10.09
CA PRO A 150 -15.70 -16.31 10.72
C PRO A 150 -14.69 -15.26 11.18
N ASP A 151 -13.71 -15.65 11.96
CA ASP A 151 -12.49 -14.89 12.13
C ASP A 151 -11.78 -14.80 10.77
N THR A 152 -11.17 -13.65 10.48
CA THR A 152 -10.59 -13.40 9.17
C THR A 152 -9.49 -12.35 9.24
N ARG A 153 -8.92 -12.02 8.10
CA ARG A 153 -7.96 -10.92 7.96
C ARG A 153 -8.62 -9.66 7.41
N ILE A 154 -8.20 -8.53 7.92
CA ILE A 154 -8.53 -7.19 7.43
C ILE A 154 -7.31 -6.64 6.72
N PHE A 155 -7.49 -6.21 5.48
CA PHE A 155 -6.45 -5.67 4.64
C PHE A 155 -6.58 -4.15 4.56
N ILE A 156 -5.53 -3.44 4.96
CA ILE A 156 -5.43 -1.98 4.89
C ILE A 156 -4.34 -1.67 3.87
N GLY A 157 -4.73 -1.45 2.62
CA GLY A 157 -3.82 -1.25 1.50
C GLY A 157 -3.55 0.21 1.20
N ASN A 158 -2.27 0.56 1.02
CA ASN A 158 -1.85 1.81 0.41
C ASN A 158 -1.67 1.63 -1.09
N SER A 159 -2.30 2.50 -1.87
CA SER A 159 -2.17 2.45 -3.33
C SER A 159 -0.76 2.78 -3.79
N LEU A 160 -0.42 2.33 -5.00
CA LEU A 160 0.85 2.64 -5.63
C LEU A 160 1.07 4.17 -5.70
N ILE A 161 0.05 4.94 -6.08
CA ILE A 161 0.13 6.41 -6.15
C ILE A 161 0.41 7.00 -4.77
N SER A 162 -0.23 6.50 -3.70
CA SER A 162 0.04 6.98 -2.34
C SER A 162 1.47 6.67 -1.91
N SER A 163 1.96 5.46 -2.17
CA SER A 163 3.33 5.05 -1.84
C SER A 163 4.37 5.87 -2.61
N LEU A 164 4.14 6.15 -3.90
CA LEU A 164 5.01 7.01 -4.70
C LEU A 164 4.99 8.46 -4.21
N ARG A 165 3.83 8.97 -3.79
CA ARG A 165 3.71 10.31 -3.23
C ARG A 165 4.45 10.44 -1.89
N GLU A 166 4.34 9.47 -1.01
CA GLU A 166 5.09 9.45 0.26
C GLU A 166 6.60 9.38 0.00
N PHE A 167 7.02 8.55 -0.94
CA PHE A 167 8.41 8.50 -1.36
C PHE A 167 8.88 9.86 -1.90
N SER A 168 8.15 10.50 -2.81
CA SER A 168 8.49 11.81 -3.34
C SER A 168 8.59 12.87 -2.25
N LYS A 169 7.65 12.88 -1.29
CA LYS A 169 7.72 13.77 -0.12
C LYS A 169 9.00 13.56 0.69
N SER A 170 9.37 12.30 0.94
CA SER A 170 10.58 11.98 1.72
C SER A 170 11.85 12.48 1.06
N VAL A 171 11.85 12.63 -0.28
CA VAL A 171 12.97 13.17 -1.07
C VAL A 171 12.99 14.69 -1.08
N LEU A 172 11.81 15.31 -1.19
CA LEU A 172 11.65 16.75 -1.44
C LEU A 172 11.46 17.58 -0.17
N THR A 173 11.39 16.97 1.01
CA THR A 173 11.24 17.72 2.26
C THR A 173 12.55 18.45 2.60
N PRO A 174 12.53 19.78 2.87
CA PRO A 174 13.70 20.55 3.28
C PRO A 174 14.42 19.89 4.48
N GLY A 175 15.75 19.86 4.43
CA GLY A 175 16.58 19.19 5.43
C GLY A 175 16.83 17.69 5.19
N ASN A 176 16.31 17.12 4.12
CA ASN A 176 16.62 15.77 3.69
C ASN A 176 18.02 15.67 3.07
N ALA A 177 18.45 14.42 2.84
CA ALA A 177 19.78 14.08 2.35
C ALA A 177 20.15 14.78 1.02
N ILE A 178 19.18 15.19 0.21
CA ILE A 178 19.40 15.95 -1.04
C ILE A 178 19.76 17.41 -0.73
N ASP A 179 19.00 18.09 0.13
CA ASP A 179 19.27 19.48 0.50
C ASP A 179 20.61 19.63 1.19
N ASN A 180 20.95 18.69 2.09
CA ASN A 180 22.24 18.68 2.77
C ASN A 180 23.41 18.49 1.77
N LYS A 181 23.21 17.71 0.71
CA LYS A 181 24.24 17.55 -0.33
C LYS A 181 24.33 18.72 -1.29
N ILE A 182 23.20 19.33 -1.65
CA ILE A 182 23.20 20.54 -2.50
C ILE A 182 23.95 21.66 -1.80
N SER A 183 23.73 21.87 -0.48
CA SER A 183 24.49 22.87 0.28
C SER A 183 25.98 22.55 0.32
N THR A 184 26.38 21.29 0.47
CA THR A 184 27.78 20.87 0.43
C THR A 184 28.46 21.18 -0.91
N TYR A 185 27.76 20.97 -2.03
CA TYR A 185 28.30 21.27 -3.36
C TYR A 185 28.24 22.78 -3.73
N SER A 186 27.46 23.58 -3.00
CA SER A 186 27.41 25.04 -3.21
C SER A 186 28.50 25.78 -2.43
N ASP A 187 29.11 25.14 -1.46
CA ASP A 187 30.18 25.69 -0.59
C ASP A 187 31.60 25.33 -1.09
N GLU A 188 31.74 24.56 -2.19
CA GLU A 188 32.98 24.30 -2.94
C GLU A 188 33.11 25.18 -4.19
#